data_8206196d3090ba7cbf39d744ceabae0e
#
_entry.id   8206196d3090ba7cbf39d744ceabae0e
#
_cell.length_a   1.000
_cell.length_b   1.000
_cell.length_c   1.000
_cell.angle_alpha   90.00
_cell.angle_beta   90.00
_cell.angle_gamma   90.00
#
_symmetry.space_group_name_H-M   'P 1'
#
loop_
_entity.id
_entity.type
_entity.pdbx_description
1 polymer ?
#
loop_
_entity_poly.entity_id
_entity_poly.type
_entity_poly.pdbx_seq_one_letter_code
_entity_poly.pdbx_strand_id
1 'polypeptide(L)'
;MAPLLQVVDITKRFGGLVAVDNVSLDVNVGEVVGLVGDNGAGKSTLIKMVSGVYQPDGGDIYFDDQKVTFISPGEARDLGIETIYQDLALAENLDVGSNIFLGREIKRHYFGRLFHTLDRPKMRDESADILSRLEIQIPSLAQQIRNLSGGQRQAVAIART
;
A
#
# COMPACT_ATOMS: atom_id res chain seq x y z
N MET A 1 -14.74 14.48 -17.30
CA MET A 1 -13.86 13.30 -17.31
C MET A 1 -14.40 12.37 -16.25
N ALA A 2 -14.39 11.07 -16.49
CA ALA A 2 -14.77 10.12 -15.46
C ALA A 2 -13.72 10.12 -14.31
N PRO A 3 -14.13 9.89 -13.08
CA PRO A 3 -13.20 9.80 -11.96
C PRO A 3 -12.29 8.58 -12.11
N LEU A 4 -11.04 8.68 -11.63
CA LEU A 4 -10.09 7.55 -11.61
C LEU A 4 -10.57 6.44 -10.68
N LEU A 5 -11.05 6.81 -9.50
CA LEU A 5 -11.67 5.90 -8.54
C LEU A 5 -13.06 6.42 -8.22
N GLN A 6 -14.04 5.53 -8.30
CA GLN A 6 -15.41 5.83 -7.89
C GLN A 6 -15.92 4.73 -6.95
N VAL A 7 -16.49 5.14 -5.87
CA VAL A 7 -17.18 4.28 -4.89
C VAL A 7 -18.65 4.68 -4.90
N VAL A 8 -19.54 3.72 -5.12
CA VAL A 8 -20.98 3.97 -5.27
C VAL A 8 -21.75 3.15 -4.24
N ASP A 9 -22.45 3.86 -3.34
CA ASP A 9 -23.37 3.30 -2.34
C ASP A 9 -22.80 2.13 -1.53
N ILE A 10 -21.49 2.22 -1.23
CA ILE A 10 -20.75 1.13 -0.61
C ILE A 10 -21.18 0.94 0.85
N THR A 11 -21.42 -0.29 1.22
CA THR A 11 -21.85 -0.68 2.56
C THR A 11 -20.97 -1.81 3.10
N LYS A 12 -20.63 -1.74 4.40
CA LYS A 12 -19.92 -2.79 5.11
C LYS A 12 -20.51 -3.04 6.49
N ARG A 13 -20.75 -4.32 6.79
CA ARG A 13 -21.29 -4.78 8.06
C ARG A 13 -20.34 -5.78 8.71
N PHE A 14 -20.24 -5.73 10.02
CA PHE A 14 -19.54 -6.72 10.83
C PHE A 14 -20.53 -7.27 11.87
N GLY A 15 -21.12 -8.41 11.57
CA GLY A 15 -22.23 -8.94 12.37
C GLY A 15 -23.41 -7.93 12.41
N GLY A 16 -23.77 -7.48 13.60
CA GLY A 16 -24.85 -6.49 13.80
C GLY A 16 -24.43 -5.02 13.64
N LEU A 17 -23.12 -4.76 13.48
CA LEU A 17 -22.58 -3.40 13.34
C LEU A 17 -22.48 -3.00 11.88
N VAL A 18 -23.11 -1.87 11.50
CA VAL A 18 -22.90 -1.22 10.20
C VAL A 18 -21.69 -0.30 10.34
N ALA A 19 -20.57 -0.66 9.74
CA ALA A 19 -19.33 0.12 9.82
C ALA A 19 -19.22 1.18 8.73
N VAL A 20 -19.81 0.93 7.57
CA VAL A 20 -19.96 1.88 6.45
C VAL A 20 -21.37 1.68 5.90
N ASP A 21 -22.13 2.74 5.71
CA ASP A 21 -23.51 2.69 5.28
C ASP A 21 -23.75 3.63 4.09
N ASN A 22 -23.91 3.04 2.92
CA ASN A 22 -24.31 3.70 1.69
C ASN A 22 -23.45 4.93 1.33
N VAL A 23 -22.12 4.77 1.39
CA VAL A 23 -21.16 5.86 1.14
C VAL A 23 -20.74 5.87 -0.32
N SER A 24 -20.79 7.06 -0.93
CA SER A 24 -20.29 7.30 -2.28
C SER A 24 -19.22 8.39 -2.26
N LEU A 25 -18.17 8.21 -3.05
CA LEU A 25 -17.10 9.20 -3.25
C LEU A 25 -16.43 8.99 -4.60
N ASP A 26 -15.91 10.07 -5.16
CA ASP A 26 -15.15 10.08 -6.39
C ASP A 26 -13.76 10.67 -6.13
N VAL A 27 -12.74 10.15 -6.84
CA VAL A 27 -11.38 10.70 -6.85
C VAL A 27 -10.93 10.84 -8.29
N ASN A 28 -10.60 12.06 -8.71
CA ASN A 28 -10.15 12.35 -10.06
C ASN A 28 -8.63 12.18 -10.21
N VAL A 29 -8.16 12.09 -11.44
CA VAL A 29 -6.72 12.06 -11.72
C VAL A 29 -6.05 13.33 -11.21
N GLY A 30 -4.98 13.18 -10.44
CA GLY A 30 -4.23 14.31 -9.84
C GLY A 30 -4.91 14.99 -8.67
N GLU A 31 -6.05 14.45 -8.19
CA GLU A 31 -6.79 14.99 -7.05
C GLU A 31 -6.27 14.42 -5.72
N VAL A 32 -6.31 15.25 -4.68
CA VAL A 32 -6.09 14.83 -3.29
C VAL A 32 -7.38 14.98 -2.52
N VAL A 33 -7.94 13.86 -2.07
CA VAL A 33 -9.19 13.82 -1.30
C VAL A 33 -8.89 13.55 0.18
N GLY A 34 -9.37 14.41 1.07
CA GLY A 34 -9.26 14.24 2.52
C GLY A 34 -10.50 13.56 3.10
N LEU A 35 -10.34 12.33 3.62
CA LEU A 35 -11.41 11.62 4.34
C LEU A 35 -11.38 11.98 5.83
N VAL A 36 -12.30 12.81 6.27
CA VAL A 36 -12.38 13.33 7.65
C VAL A 36 -13.59 12.75 8.39
N GLY A 37 -13.53 12.75 9.72
CA GLY A 37 -14.60 12.25 10.59
C GLY A 37 -14.06 11.73 11.92
N ASP A 38 -14.97 11.44 12.87
CA ASP A 38 -14.63 10.97 14.21
C ASP A 38 -14.01 9.55 14.23
N ASN A 39 -13.42 9.18 15.37
CA ASN A 39 -12.98 7.82 15.59
C ASN A 39 -14.19 6.87 15.56
N GLY A 40 -14.07 5.78 14.77
CA GLY A 40 -15.19 4.86 14.57
C GLY A 40 -16.13 5.21 13.41
N ALA A 41 -15.97 6.35 12.72
CA ALA A 41 -16.81 6.75 11.59
C ALA A 41 -16.64 5.91 10.30
N GLY A 42 -15.96 4.78 10.34
CA GLY A 42 -15.83 3.88 9.19
C GLY A 42 -14.71 4.22 8.19
N LYS A 43 -13.95 5.32 8.39
CA LYS A 43 -12.88 5.75 7.46
C LYS A 43 -11.89 4.64 7.08
N SER A 44 -11.32 3.98 8.10
CA SER A 44 -10.37 2.89 7.87
C SER A 44 -11.02 1.67 7.22
N THR A 45 -12.31 1.43 7.46
CA THR A 45 -13.08 0.36 6.81
C THR A 45 -13.28 0.66 5.33
N LEU A 46 -13.61 1.91 4.99
CA LEU A 46 -13.74 2.35 3.60
C LEU A 46 -12.42 2.19 2.84
N ILE A 47 -11.31 2.67 3.40
CA ILE A 47 -9.98 2.49 2.78
C ILE A 47 -9.63 1.00 2.62
N LYS A 48 -9.95 0.15 3.61
CA LYS A 48 -9.72 -1.29 3.51
C LYS A 48 -10.58 -1.99 2.45
N MET A 49 -11.75 -1.46 2.12
CA MET A 49 -12.53 -1.97 0.98
C MET A 49 -11.89 -1.56 -0.36
N VAL A 50 -11.51 -0.30 -0.50
CA VAL A 50 -10.82 0.20 -1.71
C VAL A 50 -9.48 -0.49 -1.93
N SER A 51 -8.77 -0.86 -0.86
CA SER A 51 -7.50 -1.60 -0.94
C SER A 51 -7.64 -3.12 -1.03
N GLY A 52 -8.86 -3.66 -1.15
CA GLY A 52 -9.09 -5.09 -1.31
C GLY A 52 -8.89 -5.95 -0.04
N VAL A 53 -8.75 -5.33 1.13
CA VAL A 53 -8.67 -6.06 2.43
C VAL A 53 -10.03 -6.57 2.86
N TYR A 54 -11.08 -5.78 2.61
CA TYR A 54 -12.46 -6.18 2.87
C TYR A 54 -13.28 -6.12 1.58
N GLN A 55 -14.15 -7.09 1.38
CA GLN A 55 -15.17 -6.99 0.36
C GLN A 55 -16.35 -6.17 0.90
N PRO A 56 -16.93 -5.27 0.11
CA PRO A 56 -18.19 -4.62 0.45
C PRO A 56 -19.32 -5.65 0.52
N ASP A 57 -20.32 -5.38 1.36
CA ASP A 57 -21.55 -6.17 1.44
C ASP A 57 -22.64 -5.60 0.50
N GLY A 58 -22.45 -4.38 0.01
CA GLY A 58 -23.30 -3.71 -0.97
C GLY A 58 -22.58 -2.55 -1.63
N GLY A 59 -23.10 -2.11 -2.77
CA GLY A 59 -22.49 -1.07 -3.59
C GLY A 59 -21.37 -1.58 -4.47
N ASP A 60 -20.74 -0.66 -5.21
CA ASP A 60 -19.77 -0.98 -6.23
C ASP A 60 -18.53 -0.08 -6.16
N ILE A 61 -17.40 -0.61 -6.61
CA ILE A 61 -16.17 0.15 -6.81
C ILE A 61 -15.82 0.13 -8.29
N TYR A 62 -15.47 1.29 -8.83
CA TYR A 62 -14.98 1.44 -10.20
C TYR A 62 -13.57 2.05 -10.17
N PHE A 63 -12.68 1.54 -10.99
CA PHE A 63 -11.34 2.07 -11.20
C PHE A 63 -11.09 2.18 -12.70
N ASP A 64 -10.73 3.37 -13.16
CA ASP A 64 -10.57 3.71 -14.58
C ASP A 64 -11.79 3.28 -15.42
N ASP A 65 -12.99 3.71 -15.00
CA ASP A 65 -14.30 3.37 -15.59
C ASP A 65 -14.69 1.87 -15.59
N GLN A 66 -13.87 1.00 -15.00
CA GLN A 66 -14.13 -0.43 -14.92
C GLN A 66 -14.63 -0.81 -13.53
N LYS A 67 -15.74 -1.55 -13.47
CA LYS A 67 -16.19 -2.15 -12.21
C LYS A 67 -15.17 -3.18 -11.74
N VAL A 68 -14.68 -3.02 -10.52
CA VAL A 68 -13.69 -3.89 -9.90
C VAL A 68 -14.24 -4.56 -8.65
N THR A 69 -13.83 -5.81 -8.43
CA THR A 69 -14.12 -6.54 -7.21
C THR A 69 -12.82 -7.19 -6.76
N PHE A 70 -12.27 -6.73 -5.65
CA PHE A 70 -11.01 -7.25 -5.14
C PHE A 70 -11.24 -8.47 -4.26
N ILE A 71 -10.57 -9.57 -4.55
CA ILE A 71 -10.53 -10.78 -3.69
C ILE A 71 -9.37 -10.68 -2.71
N SER A 72 -8.35 -9.88 -3.05
CA SER A 72 -7.15 -9.68 -2.23
C SER A 72 -6.54 -8.29 -2.44
N PRO A 73 -5.72 -7.80 -1.49
CA PRO A 73 -4.97 -6.56 -1.66
C PRO A 73 -3.97 -6.60 -2.84
N GLY A 74 -3.55 -7.80 -3.25
CA GLY A 74 -2.68 -7.98 -4.42
C GLY A 74 -3.34 -7.50 -5.70
N GLU A 75 -4.62 -7.83 -5.89
CA GLU A 75 -5.37 -7.41 -7.09
C GLU A 75 -5.57 -5.89 -7.16
N ALA A 76 -5.82 -5.23 -6.02
CA ALA A 76 -5.89 -3.78 -5.97
C ALA A 76 -4.53 -3.15 -6.36
N ARG A 77 -3.42 -3.74 -5.88
CA ARG A 77 -2.07 -3.30 -6.21
C ARG A 77 -1.74 -3.50 -7.69
N ASP A 78 -2.14 -4.62 -8.27
CA ASP A 78 -1.91 -4.92 -9.70
C ASP A 78 -2.62 -3.90 -10.62
N LEU A 79 -3.68 -3.27 -10.13
CA LEU A 79 -4.35 -2.14 -10.80
C LEU A 79 -3.71 -0.77 -10.47
N GLY A 80 -2.71 -0.71 -9.58
CA GLY A 80 -2.02 0.53 -9.18
C GLY A 80 -2.61 1.21 -7.95
N ILE A 81 -3.51 0.56 -7.20
CA ILE A 81 -4.03 1.08 -5.92
C ILE A 81 -3.09 0.68 -4.79
N GLU A 82 -2.22 1.58 -4.38
CA GLU A 82 -1.31 1.35 -3.25
C GLU A 82 -1.86 1.97 -1.96
N THR A 83 -1.61 1.30 -0.84
CA THR A 83 -2.11 1.74 0.47
C THR A 83 -0.99 1.75 1.50
N ILE A 84 -0.80 2.91 2.14
CA ILE A 84 0.09 3.06 3.28
C ILE A 84 -0.74 3.05 4.55
N TYR A 85 -0.58 2.00 5.35
CA TYR A 85 -1.29 1.90 6.62
C TYR A 85 -0.57 2.67 7.73
N GLN A 86 -1.33 3.08 8.74
CA GLN A 86 -0.81 3.74 9.94
C GLN A 86 0.18 2.84 10.70
N ASP A 87 -0.07 1.52 10.73
CA ASP A 87 0.94 0.53 11.10
C ASP A 87 1.81 0.26 9.87
N LEU A 88 3.03 0.76 9.91
CA LEU A 88 3.96 0.76 8.78
C LEU A 88 4.37 -0.65 8.33
N ALA A 89 4.03 -1.68 9.11
CA ALA A 89 4.34 -3.10 8.83
C ALA A 89 5.81 -3.33 8.43
N LEU A 90 6.73 -2.53 8.99
CA LEU A 90 8.16 -2.66 8.74
C LEU A 90 8.77 -3.73 9.66
N ALA A 91 9.65 -4.55 9.11
CA ALA A 91 10.43 -5.51 9.88
C ALA A 91 11.58 -4.79 10.61
N GLU A 92 11.41 -4.51 11.90
CA GLU A 92 12.35 -3.70 12.69
C GLU A 92 13.77 -4.26 12.77
N ASN A 93 13.92 -5.58 12.66
CA ASN A 93 15.18 -6.30 12.68
C ASN A 93 15.90 -6.37 11.34
N LEU A 94 15.24 -5.98 10.25
CA LEU A 94 15.84 -5.91 8.93
C LEU A 94 16.37 -4.49 8.64
N ASP A 95 17.31 -4.42 7.70
CA ASP A 95 17.82 -3.14 7.20
C ASP A 95 16.83 -2.44 6.25
N VAL A 96 17.12 -1.18 5.92
CA VAL A 96 16.28 -0.34 5.07
C VAL A 96 16.09 -0.97 3.68
N GLY A 97 17.18 -1.40 3.03
CA GLY A 97 17.11 -1.99 1.70
C GLY A 97 16.28 -3.27 1.66
N SER A 98 16.42 -4.13 2.68
CA SER A 98 15.62 -5.35 2.82
C SER A 98 14.13 -5.04 3.08
N ASN A 99 13.81 -3.98 3.81
CA ASN A 99 12.41 -3.58 4.04
C ASN A 99 11.75 -3.02 2.78
N ILE A 100 12.45 -2.23 1.97
CA ILE A 100 11.92 -1.67 0.72
C ILE A 100 11.52 -2.81 -0.24
N PHE A 101 12.29 -3.89 -0.29
CA PHE A 101 12.03 -5.05 -1.16
C PHE A 101 11.31 -6.21 -0.47
N LEU A 102 10.82 -6.04 0.76
CA LEU A 102 10.16 -7.12 1.50
C LEU A 102 8.88 -7.58 0.76
N GLY A 103 8.84 -8.87 0.38
CA GLY A 103 7.75 -9.47 -0.39
C GLY A 103 7.88 -9.32 -1.91
N ARG A 104 8.86 -8.56 -2.40
CA ARG A 104 9.20 -8.41 -3.82
C ARG A 104 10.69 -8.48 -4.07
N GLU A 105 11.38 -9.36 -3.32
CA GLU A 105 12.82 -9.48 -3.34
C GLU A 105 13.36 -9.81 -4.74
N ILE A 106 14.43 -9.13 -5.15
CA ILE A 106 15.11 -9.40 -6.41
C ILE A 106 15.95 -10.66 -6.24
N LYS A 107 15.67 -11.64 -7.08
CA LYS A 107 16.35 -12.95 -7.06
C LYS A 107 17.39 -13.05 -8.16
N ARG A 108 18.58 -13.53 -7.83
CA ARG A 108 19.61 -13.93 -8.78
C ARG A 108 19.51 -15.43 -9.02
N HIS A 109 19.42 -15.82 -10.27
CA HIS A 109 19.35 -17.22 -10.68
C HIS A 109 20.75 -17.76 -11.00
N TYR A 110 21.08 -18.92 -10.45
CA TYR A 110 22.29 -19.65 -10.77
C TYR A 110 21.92 -21.03 -11.34
N PHE A 111 22.73 -21.56 -12.27
CA PHE A 111 22.55 -22.87 -12.90
C PHE A 111 21.12 -23.12 -13.42
N GLY A 112 20.65 -22.31 -14.33
CA GLY A 112 19.40 -22.57 -15.06
C GLY A 112 18.12 -22.67 -14.19
N ARG A 113 17.97 -21.86 -13.15
CA ARG A 113 16.82 -21.81 -12.23
C ARG A 113 16.81 -22.81 -11.06
N LEU A 114 17.84 -23.65 -10.90
CA LEU A 114 17.86 -24.63 -9.82
C LEU A 114 18.14 -24.01 -8.44
N PHE A 115 18.90 -22.90 -8.38
CA PHE A 115 19.22 -22.19 -7.15
C PHE A 115 18.87 -20.70 -7.27
N HIS A 116 18.22 -20.16 -6.25
CA HIS A 116 17.87 -18.76 -6.16
C HIS A 116 18.54 -18.16 -4.93
N THR A 117 19.22 -17.03 -5.12
CA THR A 117 19.71 -16.20 -4.01
C THR A 117 19.17 -14.79 -4.14
N LEU A 118 19.10 -14.06 -3.04
CA LEU A 118 18.74 -12.64 -3.09
C LEU A 118 19.87 -11.86 -3.78
N ASP A 119 19.50 -11.01 -4.74
CA ASP A 119 20.44 -10.04 -5.34
C ASP A 119 20.53 -8.79 -4.47
N ARG A 120 21.18 -8.93 -3.31
CA ARG A 120 21.33 -7.83 -2.35
C ARG A 120 21.99 -6.58 -2.92
N PRO A 121 23.06 -6.68 -3.75
CA PRO A 121 23.63 -5.48 -4.39
C PRO A 121 22.61 -4.74 -5.22
N LYS A 122 21.88 -5.43 -6.10
CA LYS A 122 20.85 -4.83 -6.93
C LYS A 122 19.71 -4.20 -6.12
N MET A 123 19.23 -4.90 -5.11
CA MET A 123 18.21 -4.36 -4.18
C MET A 123 18.69 -3.09 -3.49
N ARG A 124 19.98 -3.03 -3.12
CA ARG A 124 20.56 -1.85 -2.48
C ARG A 124 20.65 -0.66 -3.43
N ASP A 125 21.11 -0.89 -4.65
CA ASP A 125 21.22 0.16 -5.67
C ASP A 125 19.84 0.72 -6.04
N GLU A 126 18.86 -0.14 -6.28
CA GLU A 126 17.50 0.28 -6.56
C GLU A 126 16.84 0.98 -5.36
N SER A 127 17.12 0.54 -4.12
CA SER A 127 16.65 1.24 -2.92
C SER A 127 17.21 2.66 -2.83
N ALA A 128 18.48 2.86 -3.17
CA ALA A 128 19.09 4.20 -3.20
C ALA A 128 18.39 5.09 -4.24
N ASP A 129 18.12 4.57 -5.41
CA ASP A 129 17.43 5.30 -6.49
C ASP A 129 16.00 5.69 -6.08
N ILE A 130 15.24 4.77 -5.48
CA ILE A 130 13.87 5.05 -4.99
C ILE A 130 13.90 6.16 -3.95
N LEU A 131 14.76 6.06 -2.94
CA LEU A 131 14.86 7.07 -1.89
C LEU A 131 15.31 8.43 -2.44
N SER A 132 16.23 8.44 -3.41
CA SER A 132 16.68 9.67 -4.08
C SER A 132 15.54 10.37 -4.84
N ARG A 133 14.72 9.61 -5.58
CA ARG A 133 13.55 10.15 -6.31
C ARG A 133 12.49 10.74 -5.38
N LEU A 134 12.36 10.16 -4.18
CA LEU A 134 11.45 10.65 -3.16
C LEU A 134 12.05 11.75 -2.28
N GLU A 135 13.29 12.19 -2.57
CA GLU A 135 14.05 13.19 -1.78
C GLU A 135 14.19 12.79 -0.30
N ILE A 136 14.21 11.47 -0.01
CA ILE A 136 14.31 10.92 1.34
C ILE A 136 15.78 10.71 1.72
N GLN A 137 16.19 11.34 2.82
CA GLN A 137 17.54 11.19 3.35
C GLN A 137 17.57 10.16 4.47
N ILE A 138 18.25 9.03 4.25
CA ILE A 138 18.55 8.00 5.25
C ILE A 138 20.05 7.84 5.39
N PRO A 139 20.59 7.81 6.63
CA PRO A 139 22.04 7.79 6.84
C PRO A 139 22.74 6.57 6.22
N SER A 140 22.09 5.43 6.20
CA SER A 140 22.62 4.19 5.61
C SER A 140 21.51 3.19 5.29
N LEU A 141 21.53 2.60 4.10
CA LEU A 141 20.62 1.51 3.70
C LEU A 141 20.84 0.21 4.49
N ALA A 142 22.02 0.04 5.09
CA ALA A 142 22.34 -1.10 5.96
C ALA A 142 21.87 -0.89 7.41
N GLN A 143 21.32 0.29 7.75
CA GLN A 143 20.80 0.55 9.09
C GLN A 143 19.50 -0.20 9.31
N GLN A 144 19.36 -0.81 10.48
CA GLN A 144 18.12 -1.49 10.88
C GLN A 144 17.01 -0.47 11.16
N ILE A 145 15.78 -0.83 10.79
CA ILE A 145 14.59 0.02 10.95
C ILE A 145 14.39 0.49 12.39
N ARG A 146 14.64 -0.37 13.39
CA ARG A 146 14.51 -0.01 14.81
C ARG A 146 15.36 1.19 15.24
N ASN A 147 16.44 1.48 14.52
CA ASN A 147 17.37 2.58 14.79
C ASN A 147 17.02 3.88 14.04
N LEU A 148 15.92 3.88 13.29
CA LEU A 148 15.43 5.04 12.57
C LEU A 148 14.44 5.84 13.41
N SER A 149 14.38 7.16 13.16
CA SER A 149 13.32 8.01 13.69
C SER A 149 11.95 7.64 13.13
N GLY A 150 10.86 8.07 13.79
CA GLY A 150 9.50 7.83 13.31
C GLY A 150 9.27 8.31 11.88
N GLY A 151 9.73 9.53 11.55
CA GLY A 151 9.65 10.09 10.20
C GLY A 151 10.43 9.29 9.16
N GLN A 152 11.65 8.83 9.52
CA GLN A 152 12.44 7.97 8.64
C GLN A 152 11.79 6.61 8.41
N ARG A 153 11.18 6.01 9.41
CA ARG A 153 10.40 4.76 9.27
C ARG A 153 9.23 4.95 8.33
N GLN A 154 8.49 6.06 8.49
CA GLN A 154 7.38 6.39 7.57
C GLN A 154 7.88 6.58 6.13
N ALA A 155 9.02 7.25 5.95
CA ALA A 155 9.65 7.43 4.65
C ALA A 155 10.04 6.10 4.00
N VAL A 156 10.59 5.13 4.76
CA VAL A 156 10.88 3.77 4.26
C VAL A 156 9.59 3.02 3.88
N ALA A 157 8.51 3.20 4.66
CA ALA A 157 7.22 2.59 4.32
C ALA A 157 6.65 3.13 3.00
N ILE A 158 6.81 4.44 2.74
CA ILE A 158 6.44 5.07 1.45
C ILE A 158 7.32 4.52 0.32
N ALA A 159 8.63 4.40 0.53
CA ALA A 159 9.56 3.89 -0.49
C ALA A 159 9.32 2.40 -0.83
N ARG A 160 8.61 1.65 0.03
CA ARG A 160 8.23 0.26 -0.21
C ARG A 160 7.01 0.10 -1.12
N THR A 161 6.12 1.08 -1.22
CA THR A 161 4.96 1.09 -2.13
C THR A 161 5.38 1.45 -3.54
#